data_3e5765c4102c303449a5574133b839ae
#
_entry.id   3e5765c4102c303449a5574133b839ae
#
_cell.length_a   1.000
_cell.length_b   1.000
_cell.length_c   1.000
_cell.angle_alpha   90.00
_cell.angle_beta   90.00
_cell.angle_gamma   90.00
#
_symmetry.space_group_name_H-M   'P 1'
#
loop_
_entity.id
_entity.type
_entity.pdbx_description
1 polymer ?
#
loop_
_entity_poly.entity_id
_entity_poly.type
_entity_poly.pdbx_seq_one_letter_code
_entity_poly.pdbx_strand_id
1 'polypeptide(L)'
;MKIDKKRTHFISQEALDERKELLGLIKGQERFINECEKNIGYFERRILTVKSHPWFQSEDGTISMRQQRSIKKAEAEIQYWTSLANTHKKFKEYYMSFLDCLL
;
A
#
# COMPACT_ATOMS: atom_id res chain seq x y z
N MET A 1 33.20 25.47 22.50
CA MET A 1 33.48 24.39 21.57
C MET A 1 32.53 23.22 21.71
N LYS A 2 32.52 22.60 22.87
CA LYS A 2 31.54 21.52 23.14
C LYS A 2 30.11 22.01 23.08
N ILE A 3 29.88 23.23 23.48
CA ILE A 3 28.53 23.83 23.45
C ILE A 3 28.07 24.04 22.02
N ASP A 4 28.97 24.45 21.14
CA ASP A 4 28.64 24.67 19.74
C ASP A 4 28.34 23.35 19.03
N LYS A 5 29.12 22.29 19.32
CA LYS A 5 28.82 20.95 18.82
C LYS A 5 27.44 20.48 19.27
N LYS A 6 27.12 20.71 20.53
CA LYS A 6 25.80 20.35 21.07
C LYS A 6 24.69 21.14 20.40
N ARG A 7 24.91 22.42 20.13
CA ARG A 7 23.94 23.25 19.43
C ARG A 7 23.73 22.78 18.01
N THR A 8 24.79 22.45 17.31
CA THR A 8 24.74 22.03 15.93
C THR A 8 23.98 20.71 15.79
N HIS A 9 24.15 19.81 16.74
CA HIS A 9 23.57 18.48 16.70
C HIS A 9 22.45 18.29 17.72
N PHE A 10 22.12 19.35 18.46
CA PHE A 10 21.11 19.23 19.50
C PHE A 10 19.71 19.14 18.90
N ILE A 11 19.05 18.08 19.23
CA ILE A 11 17.63 17.90 18.95
C ILE A 11 16.96 17.72 20.31
N SER A 12 15.91 18.47 20.59
CA SER A 12 15.20 18.34 21.85
C SER A 12 14.65 16.92 22.02
N GLN A 13 14.46 16.51 23.26
CA GLN A 13 13.88 15.20 23.54
C GLN A 13 12.48 15.08 22.92
N GLU A 14 11.71 16.16 22.96
CA GLU A 14 10.39 16.21 22.32
C GLU A 14 10.46 15.97 20.82
N ALA A 15 11.43 16.60 20.15
CA ALA A 15 11.62 16.39 18.72
C ALA A 15 12.05 14.97 18.39
N LEU A 16 12.90 14.36 19.23
CA LEU A 16 13.30 12.97 19.08
C LEU A 16 12.12 12.02 19.25
N ASP A 17 11.27 12.29 20.22
CA ASP A 17 10.08 11.48 20.48
C ASP A 17 9.08 11.59 19.34
N GLU A 18 8.85 12.81 18.82
CA GLU A 18 8.02 13.02 17.65
C GLU A 18 8.55 12.29 16.42
N ARG A 19 9.86 12.36 16.22
CA ARG A 19 10.51 11.64 15.12
C ARG A 19 10.29 10.14 15.21
N LYS A 20 10.44 9.57 16.40
CA LYS A 20 10.22 8.15 16.66
C LYS A 20 8.78 7.77 16.35
N GLU A 21 7.84 8.60 16.80
CA GLU A 21 6.43 8.38 16.57
C GLU A 21 6.09 8.42 15.09
N LEU A 22 6.60 9.43 14.38
CA LEU A 22 6.41 9.56 12.93
C LEU A 22 6.99 8.38 12.17
N LEU A 23 8.18 7.92 12.55
CA LEU A 23 8.78 6.75 11.92
C LEU A 23 7.92 5.49 12.13
N GLY A 24 7.34 5.35 13.31
CA GLY A 24 6.41 4.26 13.61
C GLY A 24 5.16 4.33 12.76
N LEU A 25 4.59 5.52 12.58
CA LEU A 25 3.43 5.74 11.74
C LEU A 25 3.74 5.44 10.27
N ILE A 26 4.89 5.87 9.79
CA ILE A 26 5.35 5.60 8.42
C ILE A 26 5.48 4.09 8.20
N LYS A 27 6.10 3.36 9.12
CA LYS A 27 6.22 1.90 9.03
C LYS A 27 4.86 1.21 9.03
N GLY A 28 3.92 1.73 9.83
CA GLY A 28 2.56 1.23 9.83
C GLY A 28 1.89 1.39 8.48
N GLN A 29 2.05 2.54 7.85
CA GLN A 29 1.52 2.77 6.51
C GLN A 29 2.16 1.85 5.47
N GLU A 30 3.46 1.63 5.55
CA GLU A 30 4.17 0.71 4.66
C GLU A 30 3.64 -0.71 4.78
N ARG A 31 3.32 -1.18 5.99
CA ARG A 31 2.72 -2.49 6.20
C ARG A 31 1.36 -2.59 5.54
N PHE A 32 0.52 -1.57 5.69
CA PHE A 32 -0.80 -1.54 5.05
C PHE A 32 -0.69 -1.54 3.54
N ILE A 33 0.23 -0.75 2.99
CA ILE A 33 0.49 -0.70 1.55
C ILE A 33 0.90 -2.09 1.05
N ASN A 34 1.80 -2.76 1.75
CA ASN A 34 2.26 -4.10 1.39
C ASN A 34 1.13 -5.12 1.43
N GLU A 35 0.25 -5.05 2.43
CA GLU A 35 -0.93 -5.91 2.51
C GLU A 35 -1.88 -5.66 1.34
N CYS A 36 -2.10 -4.40 0.99
CA CYS A 36 -2.92 -4.05 -0.17
C CYS A 36 -2.34 -4.64 -1.45
N GLU A 37 -1.03 -4.51 -1.64
CA GLU A 37 -0.33 -5.02 -2.82
C GLU A 37 -0.39 -6.54 -2.91
N LYS A 38 -0.30 -7.25 -1.78
CA LYS A 38 -0.48 -8.69 -1.73
C LYS A 38 -1.88 -9.10 -2.16
N ASN A 39 -2.88 -8.39 -1.68
CA ASN A 39 -4.27 -8.66 -2.05
C ASN A 39 -4.53 -8.38 -3.52
N ILE A 40 -3.98 -7.29 -4.04
CA ILE A 40 -4.06 -6.98 -5.48
C ILE A 40 -3.43 -8.11 -6.29
N GLY A 41 -2.24 -8.56 -5.93
CA GLY A 41 -1.56 -9.65 -6.61
C GLY A 41 -2.34 -10.95 -6.57
N TYR A 42 -2.98 -11.25 -5.44
CA TYR A 42 -3.85 -12.41 -5.31
C TYR A 42 -5.00 -12.38 -6.32
N PHE A 43 -5.71 -11.26 -6.40
CA PHE A 43 -6.84 -11.15 -7.30
C PHE A 43 -6.43 -11.08 -8.76
N GLU A 44 -5.29 -10.49 -9.07
CA GLU A 44 -4.73 -10.51 -10.43
C GLU A 44 -4.44 -11.95 -10.88
N ARG A 45 -3.82 -12.75 -10.02
CA ARG A 45 -3.55 -14.16 -10.31
C ARG A 45 -4.85 -14.96 -10.46
N ARG A 46 -5.84 -14.64 -9.64
CA ARG A 46 -7.15 -15.28 -9.73
C ARG A 46 -7.82 -15.01 -11.09
N ILE A 47 -7.74 -13.78 -11.57
CA ILE A 47 -8.26 -13.43 -12.90
C ILE A 47 -7.54 -14.23 -13.99
N LEU A 48 -6.21 -14.29 -13.91
CA LEU A 48 -5.42 -15.06 -14.88
C LEU A 48 -5.78 -16.55 -14.85
N THR A 49 -5.95 -17.11 -13.67
CA THR A 49 -6.34 -18.51 -13.50
C THR A 49 -7.70 -18.78 -14.12
N VAL A 50 -8.68 -17.90 -13.88
CA VAL A 50 -10.00 -18.03 -14.46
C VAL A 50 -9.95 -17.95 -15.98
N LYS A 51 -9.22 -16.96 -16.51
CA LYS A 51 -9.13 -16.76 -17.95
C LYS A 51 -8.40 -17.89 -18.68
N SER A 52 -7.44 -18.53 -18.01
CA SER A 52 -6.65 -19.60 -18.61
C SER A 52 -7.24 -20.99 -18.46
N HIS A 53 -8.30 -21.14 -17.66
CA HIS A 53 -8.88 -22.45 -17.40
C HIS A 53 -9.80 -22.89 -18.56
N PRO A 54 -9.52 -24.06 -19.20
CA PRO A 54 -10.27 -24.47 -20.40
C PRO A 54 -11.76 -24.72 -20.16
N TRP A 55 -12.14 -25.07 -18.96
CA TRP A 55 -13.54 -25.32 -18.57
C TRP A 55 -14.40 -24.07 -18.61
N PHE A 56 -13.77 -22.95 -18.73
CA PHE A 56 -14.40 -21.68 -18.55
C PHE A 56 -14.61 -20.92 -19.85
N GLN A 57 -14.05 -21.42 -20.93
CA GLN A 57 -14.28 -20.85 -22.24
C GLN A 57 -15.31 -21.70 -22.97
N SER A 58 -16.28 -21.07 -23.57
CA SER A 58 -17.21 -21.76 -24.44
C SER A 58 -16.50 -22.15 -25.75
N GLU A 59 -17.12 -23.03 -26.55
CA GLU A 59 -16.54 -23.53 -27.80
C GLU A 59 -16.15 -22.40 -28.77
N ASP A 60 -16.86 -21.29 -28.72
CA ASP A 60 -16.57 -20.12 -29.55
C ASP A 60 -15.53 -19.15 -28.93
N GLY A 61 -14.91 -19.56 -27.81
CA GLY A 61 -13.91 -18.74 -27.14
C GLY A 61 -14.47 -17.68 -26.19
N THR A 62 -15.78 -17.61 -26.01
CA THR A 62 -16.36 -16.68 -25.07
C THR A 62 -16.28 -17.21 -23.64
N ILE A 63 -16.15 -16.30 -22.70
CA ILE A 63 -16.08 -16.64 -21.28
C ILE A 63 -17.52 -16.79 -20.76
N SER A 64 -17.78 -17.86 -20.01
CA SER A 64 -19.12 -18.09 -19.45
C SER A 64 -19.55 -16.95 -18.53
N MET A 65 -20.87 -16.78 -18.36
CA MET A 65 -21.41 -15.75 -17.48
C MET A 65 -20.90 -15.86 -16.04
N ARG A 66 -20.76 -17.10 -15.57
CA ARG A 66 -20.26 -17.36 -14.22
C ARG A 66 -18.84 -16.83 -14.03
N GLN A 67 -18.02 -16.98 -15.06
CA GLN A 67 -16.64 -16.52 -15.03
C GLN A 67 -16.52 -15.04 -15.19
N GLN A 68 -17.35 -14.46 -16.03
CA GLN A 68 -17.41 -13.01 -16.15
C GLN A 68 -17.75 -12.38 -14.82
N ARG A 69 -18.67 -12.98 -14.05
CA ARG A 69 -19.00 -12.52 -12.70
C ARG A 69 -17.81 -12.64 -11.76
N SER A 70 -17.11 -13.77 -11.83
CA SER A 70 -15.93 -14.00 -11.00
C SER A 70 -14.82 -13.00 -11.30
N ILE A 71 -14.60 -12.71 -12.57
CA ILE A 71 -13.60 -11.72 -13.00
C ILE A 71 -14.00 -10.33 -12.54
N LYS A 72 -15.25 -9.93 -12.73
CA LYS A 72 -15.75 -8.63 -12.30
C LYS A 72 -15.61 -8.43 -10.79
N LYS A 73 -15.90 -9.47 -10.04
CA LYS A 73 -15.76 -9.44 -8.58
C LYS A 73 -14.29 -9.25 -8.18
N ALA A 74 -13.39 -9.96 -8.84
CA ALA A 74 -11.95 -9.82 -8.59
C ALA A 74 -11.45 -8.43 -9.00
N GLU A 75 -11.93 -7.89 -10.12
CA GLU A 75 -11.58 -6.53 -10.56
C GLU A 75 -12.06 -5.47 -9.56
N ALA A 76 -13.25 -5.64 -9.01
CA ALA A 76 -13.78 -4.75 -7.99
C ALA A 76 -12.91 -4.78 -6.73
N GLU A 77 -12.45 -5.97 -6.33
CA GLU A 77 -11.52 -6.12 -5.21
C GLU A 77 -10.20 -5.42 -5.49
N ILE A 78 -9.66 -5.56 -6.70
CA ILE A 78 -8.43 -4.88 -7.11
C ILE A 78 -8.60 -3.36 -7.00
N GLN A 79 -9.71 -2.82 -7.47
CA GLN A 79 -9.99 -1.39 -7.36
C GLN A 79 -10.05 -0.93 -5.91
N TYR A 80 -10.71 -1.70 -5.06
CA TYR A 80 -10.81 -1.40 -3.64
C TYR A 80 -9.43 -1.35 -2.98
N TRP A 81 -8.63 -2.39 -3.19
CA TRP A 81 -7.30 -2.47 -2.58
C TRP A 81 -6.34 -1.42 -3.15
N THR A 82 -6.47 -1.10 -4.44
CA THR A 82 -5.68 -0.04 -5.08
C THR A 82 -6.00 1.32 -4.48
N SER A 83 -7.28 1.63 -4.32
CA SER A 83 -7.72 2.89 -3.69
C SER A 83 -7.23 3.00 -2.26
N LEU A 84 -7.31 1.90 -1.52
CA LEU A 84 -6.85 1.85 -0.14
C LEU A 84 -5.33 2.04 -0.06
N ALA A 85 -4.58 1.37 -0.94
CA ALA A 85 -3.13 1.54 -1.02
C ALA A 85 -2.75 2.99 -1.31
N ASN A 86 -3.46 3.62 -2.24
CA ASN A 86 -3.20 5.02 -2.59
C ASN A 86 -3.47 5.96 -1.41
N THR A 87 -4.50 5.70 -0.64
CA THR A 87 -4.81 6.45 0.57
C THR A 87 -3.68 6.34 1.59
N HIS A 88 -3.20 5.13 1.83
CA HIS A 88 -2.09 4.90 2.76
C HIS A 88 -0.77 5.51 2.26
N LYS A 89 -0.54 5.52 0.95
CA LYS A 89 0.62 6.19 0.35
C LYS A 89 0.58 7.68 0.60
N LYS A 90 -0.59 8.31 0.52
CA LYS A 90 -0.77 9.73 0.83
C LYS A 90 -0.50 10.01 2.30
N PHE A 91 -0.98 9.18 3.20
CA PHE A 91 -0.68 9.32 4.62
C PHE A 91 0.81 9.17 4.90
N LYS A 92 1.46 8.22 4.24
CA LYS A 92 2.90 8.04 4.36
C LYS A 92 3.65 9.31 3.94
N GLU A 93 3.31 9.87 2.79
CA GLU A 93 3.91 11.11 2.29
C GLU A 93 3.68 12.27 3.25
N TYR A 94 2.48 12.35 3.80
CA TYR A 94 2.13 13.36 4.77
C TYR A 94 3.01 13.27 6.02
N TYR A 95 3.17 12.07 6.56
CA TYR A 95 4.02 11.87 7.73
C TYR A 95 5.50 12.13 7.39
N MET A 96 5.94 11.77 6.21
CA MET A 96 7.31 12.04 5.77
C MET A 96 7.59 13.54 5.67
N SER A 97 6.61 14.33 5.25
CA SER A 97 6.75 15.77 5.18
C SER A 97 6.93 16.39 6.58
N PHE A 98 6.25 15.87 7.58
CA PHE A 98 6.47 16.29 8.97
C PHE A 98 7.85 15.89 9.47
N LEU A 99 8.29 14.69 9.12
CA LEU A 99 9.62 14.21 9.50
C LEU A 99 10.70 15.12 8.94
N ASP A 100 10.55 15.52 7.68
CA ASP A 100 11.49 16.46 7.04
C ASP A 100 11.52 17.81 7.75
N CYS A 101 10.39 18.28 8.27
CA CYS A 101 10.32 19.52 9.03
C CYS A 101 11.04 19.43 10.37
N LEU A 102 11.21 18.25 10.94
CA LEU A 102 11.90 18.05 12.21
C LEU A 102 13.43 18.02 12.05
N LEU A 103 13.91 17.87 10.84
CA LEU A 103 15.34 17.86 10.53
C LEU A 103 15.82 19.25 10.16
#